data_100745eaf9e05a06461243dd038bce34
#
_entry.id   100745eaf9e05a06461243dd038bce34
#
_cell.length_a   1.000
_cell.length_b   1.000
_cell.length_c   1.000
_cell.angle_alpha   90.00
_cell.angle_beta   90.00
_cell.angle_gamma   90.00
#
_symmetry.space_group_name_H-M   'P 1'
#
loop_
_entity.id
_entity.type
_entity.pdbx_description
1 polymer ?
#
loop_
_entity_poly.entity_id
_entity_poly.type
_entity_poly.pdbx_seq_one_letter_code
_entity_poly.pdbx_strand_id
1 'polypeptide(L)'
;MHINMIFKDITKTNFKGIDISSHHEFNHEKVFYYEDNRIGIKSLVAIHDSSKGPAIGGCRFKTYDSFEEGLNDVLRLSRGMTHKNNVAQIPFGGGKAIIFKESSKSNLLLKSYANFLNLLEGQYISAEDIGISLEDIRFVKKYTEFVFDNIDPGPYTAKGIYYVIKEAIDFYFSESLTDKKISIQGAGSVGKKLAEHLANDGAKVFISDIDKSKLENIDNPNICCIDDAFSFDCDVFSPCALGAIFDKSSIKSLNCKIIAGGANNQLQDSSIANDLHDRGIIYIPDILI
;
A
#
# COMPACT_ATOMS: atom_id res chain seq x y z
N MET A 1 -17.29 -35.21 9.43
CA MET A 1 -17.87 -34.13 8.61
C MET A 1 -16.75 -33.08 8.42
N HIS A 2 -16.05 -33.05 7.29
CA HIS A 2 -15.02 -32.02 7.08
C HIS A 2 -15.73 -30.69 6.88
N ILE A 3 -15.50 -29.75 7.81
CA ILE A 3 -15.95 -28.36 7.67
C ILE A 3 -15.15 -27.79 6.50
N ASN A 4 -15.78 -27.63 5.33
CA ASN A 4 -15.12 -27.16 4.12
C ASN A 4 -14.93 -25.64 4.10
N MET A 5 -15.62 -24.93 4.98
CA MET A 5 -15.58 -23.47 5.10
C MET A 5 -15.46 -23.07 6.58
N ILE A 6 -14.54 -22.18 6.88
CA ILE A 6 -14.29 -21.62 8.21
C ILE A 6 -14.45 -20.10 8.12
N PHE A 7 -15.30 -19.54 8.96
CA PHE A 7 -15.34 -18.09 9.26
C PHE A 7 -15.20 -17.92 10.76
N LYS A 8 -14.26 -17.11 11.19
CA LYS A 8 -13.96 -16.94 12.63
C LYS A 8 -13.45 -15.52 12.93
N ASP A 9 -14.02 -14.90 13.97
CA ASP A 9 -13.39 -13.80 14.68
C ASP A 9 -12.23 -14.36 15.53
N ILE A 10 -11.01 -13.95 15.21
CA ILE A 10 -9.80 -14.40 15.87
C ILE A 10 -9.17 -13.32 16.76
N THR A 11 -9.82 -12.18 16.93
CA THR A 11 -9.30 -10.95 17.58
C THR A 11 -8.63 -11.21 18.93
N LYS A 12 -9.24 -12.04 19.79
CA LYS A 12 -8.73 -12.32 21.14
C LYS A 12 -8.55 -13.83 21.35
N THR A 13 -7.88 -14.47 20.40
CA THR A 13 -7.70 -15.93 20.43
C THR A 13 -6.25 -16.31 20.13
N ASN A 14 -5.84 -17.50 20.61
CA ASN A 14 -4.70 -18.16 20.02
C ASN A 14 -5.14 -18.84 18.72
N PHE A 15 -4.58 -18.42 17.61
CA PHE A 15 -4.91 -18.94 16.30
C PHE A 15 -3.64 -19.34 15.54
N LYS A 16 -3.58 -20.58 15.08
CA LYS A 16 -2.39 -21.18 14.41
C LYS A 16 -1.08 -20.99 15.21
N GLY A 17 -1.17 -21.07 16.54
CA GLY A 17 0.00 -20.94 17.44
C GLY A 17 0.37 -19.50 17.80
N ILE A 18 -0.36 -18.50 17.30
CA ILE A 18 -0.12 -17.08 17.56
C ILE A 18 -1.24 -16.55 18.46
N ASP A 19 -0.88 -15.94 19.59
CA ASP A 19 -1.82 -15.14 20.37
C ASP A 19 -2.02 -13.79 19.66
N ILE A 20 -3.15 -13.63 19.01
CA ILE A 20 -3.44 -12.45 18.17
C ILE A 20 -3.44 -11.17 19.01
N SER A 21 -3.99 -11.20 20.22
CA SER A 21 -4.09 -10.01 21.09
C SER A 21 -2.74 -9.56 21.68
N SER A 22 -1.77 -10.46 21.76
CA SER A 22 -0.42 -10.18 22.24
C SER A 22 0.58 -9.91 21.11
N HIS A 23 0.12 -9.93 19.86
CA HIS A 23 0.99 -9.66 18.72
C HIS A 23 1.48 -8.19 18.74
N HIS A 24 2.77 -7.96 18.49
CA HIS A 24 3.40 -6.63 18.64
C HIS A 24 2.77 -5.52 17.76
N GLU A 25 2.16 -5.89 16.63
CA GLU A 25 1.44 -4.95 15.74
C GLU A 25 -0.04 -4.80 16.11
N PHE A 26 -0.55 -5.58 17.10
CA PHE A 26 -1.97 -5.59 17.42
C PHE A 26 -2.38 -4.36 18.24
N ASN A 27 -3.31 -3.60 17.69
CA ASN A 27 -4.09 -2.57 18.38
C ASN A 27 -5.39 -2.38 17.60
N HIS A 28 -6.15 -3.46 17.44
CA HIS A 28 -7.24 -3.57 16.48
C HIS A 28 -8.55 -3.91 17.16
N GLU A 29 -9.65 -3.39 16.63
CA GLU A 29 -10.99 -3.75 17.09
C GLU A 29 -11.35 -5.18 16.72
N LYS A 30 -11.03 -5.60 15.48
CA LYS A 30 -11.40 -6.91 14.94
C LYS A 30 -10.35 -7.48 14.00
N VAL A 31 -10.19 -8.79 14.07
CA VAL A 31 -9.44 -9.58 13.06
C VAL A 31 -10.28 -10.82 12.73
N PHE A 32 -10.63 -10.94 11.45
CA PHE A 32 -11.43 -12.05 10.95
C PHE A 32 -10.60 -12.96 10.04
N TYR A 33 -10.80 -14.27 10.20
CA TYR A 33 -10.22 -15.29 9.33
C TYR A 33 -11.31 -15.99 8.53
N TYR A 34 -11.04 -16.22 7.25
CA TYR A 34 -11.89 -16.98 6.35
C TYR A 34 -11.08 -18.00 5.56
N GLU A 35 -11.60 -19.21 5.44
CA GLU A 35 -11.02 -20.29 4.64
C GLU A 35 -12.13 -21.11 3.99
N ASP A 36 -12.01 -21.39 2.68
CA ASP A 36 -12.82 -22.38 1.97
C ASP A 36 -11.89 -23.34 1.22
N ASN A 37 -11.71 -24.52 1.79
CA ASN A 37 -10.82 -25.55 1.27
C ASN A 37 -11.26 -26.14 -0.08
N ARG A 38 -12.55 -25.98 -0.47
CA ARG A 38 -13.05 -26.44 -1.79
C ARG A 38 -12.53 -25.56 -2.92
N ILE A 39 -12.23 -24.32 -2.61
CA ILE A 39 -11.82 -23.28 -3.56
C ILE A 39 -10.33 -22.94 -3.39
N GLY A 40 -9.75 -23.27 -2.24
CA GLY A 40 -8.39 -22.95 -1.89
C GLY A 40 -8.18 -21.47 -1.55
N ILE A 41 -9.17 -20.81 -0.94
CA ILE A 41 -9.02 -19.45 -0.45
C ILE A 41 -8.71 -19.46 1.05
N LYS A 42 -7.71 -18.66 1.44
CA LYS A 42 -7.45 -18.25 2.82
C LYS A 42 -7.33 -16.73 2.84
N SER A 43 -8.03 -16.09 3.76
CA SER A 43 -8.11 -14.63 3.83
C SER A 43 -8.18 -14.11 5.25
N LEU A 44 -7.62 -12.92 5.48
CA LEU A 44 -7.77 -12.14 6.69
C LEU A 44 -8.40 -10.80 6.38
N VAL A 45 -9.24 -10.31 7.27
CA VAL A 45 -9.65 -8.91 7.34
C VAL A 45 -9.32 -8.40 8.72
N ALA A 46 -8.56 -7.29 8.80
CA ALA A 46 -8.31 -6.57 10.02
C ALA A 46 -9.03 -5.21 9.98
N ILE A 47 -9.75 -4.89 11.05
CA ILE A 47 -10.36 -3.59 11.30
C ILE A 47 -9.58 -2.97 12.44
N HIS A 48 -8.85 -1.89 12.15
CA HIS A 48 -8.06 -1.20 13.16
C HIS A 48 -8.94 -0.29 14.02
N ASP A 49 -9.76 0.54 13.37
CA ASP A 49 -10.64 1.50 14.04
C ASP A 49 -11.87 1.74 13.15
N SER A 50 -13.06 1.62 13.71
CA SER A 50 -14.35 1.89 13.05
C SER A 50 -15.14 3.02 13.71
N SER A 51 -14.51 3.80 14.59
CA SER A 51 -15.17 4.86 15.36
C SER A 51 -15.79 5.98 14.50
N LYS A 52 -15.27 6.19 13.28
CA LYS A 52 -15.77 7.20 12.33
C LYS A 52 -16.72 6.64 11.28
N GLY A 53 -16.95 5.35 11.25
CA GLY A 53 -17.80 4.68 10.27
C GLY A 53 -17.23 3.32 9.84
N PRO A 54 -17.85 2.65 8.86
CA PRO A 54 -17.35 1.37 8.36
C PRO A 54 -15.88 1.43 8.00
N ALA A 55 -15.12 0.38 8.30
CA ALA A 55 -13.72 0.32 7.92
C ALA A 55 -13.60 0.15 6.40
N ILE A 56 -12.74 0.94 5.77
CA ILE A 56 -12.45 0.83 4.34
C ILE A 56 -10.97 0.54 4.10
N GLY A 57 -10.67 -0.26 3.07
CA GLY A 57 -9.30 -0.52 2.62
C GLY A 57 -9.23 -1.52 1.47
N GLY A 58 -8.08 -1.61 0.82
CA GLY A 58 -7.86 -2.52 -0.29
C GLY A 58 -7.72 -3.98 0.13
N CYS A 59 -7.96 -4.89 -0.80
CA CYS A 59 -7.68 -6.31 -0.66
C CYS A 59 -6.38 -6.66 -1.38
N ARG A 60 -5.39 -7.20 -0.67
CA ARG A 60 -4.10 -7.62 -1.23
C ARG A 60 -4.10 -9.12 -1.52
N PHE A 61 -3.70 -9.52 -2.73
CA PHE A 61 -3.49 -10.91 -3.13
C PHE A 61 -2.00 -11.15 -3.34
N LYS A 62 -1.34 -11.74 -2.33
CA LYS A 62 0.12 -11.88 -2.29
C LYS A 62 0.52 -13.23 -1.69
N THR A 63 1.66 -13.77 -2.10
CA THR A 63 2.31 -14.90 -1.43
C THR A 63 2.97 -14.39 -0.15
N TYR A 64 2.76 -15.10 0.95
CA TYR A 64 3.38 -14.89 2.24
C TYR A 64 4.09 -16.18 2.67
N ASP A 65 5.27 -16.08 3.25
CA ASP A 65 6.06 -17.22 3.70
C ASP A 65 5.43 -17.91 4.92
N SER A 66 4.61 -17.18 5.67
CA SER A 66 3.90 -17.70 6.85
C SER A 66 2.57 -16.98 7.09
N PHE A 67 1.71 -17.59 7.92
CA PHE A 67 0.50 -16.94 8.41
C PHE A 67 0.83 -15.67 9.21
N GLU A 68 1.92 -15.68 9.99
CA GLU A 68 2.36 -14.55 10.79
C GLU A 68 2.79 -13.36 9.93
N GLU A 69 3.50 -13.60 8.82
CA GLU A 69 3.83 -12.55 7.86
C GLU A 69 2.58 -11.88 7.28
N GLY A 70 1.58 -12.68 6.87
CA GLY A 70 0.31 -12.17 6.40
C GLY A 70 -0.46 -11.39 7.48
N LEU A 71 -0.44 -11.89 8.72
CA LEU A 71 -1.04 -11.20 9.86
C LEU A 71 -0.36 -9.84 10.11
N ASN A 72 0.97 -9.80 10.15
CA ASN A 72 1.74 -8.56 10.26
C ASN A 72 1.35 -7.54 9.19
N ASP A 73 1.29 -7.98 7.92
CA ASP A 73 0.98 -7.10 6.80
C ASP A 73 -0.44 -6.51 6.93
N VAL A 74 -1.44 -7.35 7.21
CA VAL A 74 -2.83 -6.88 7.34
C VAL A 74 -3.05 -5.95 8.52
N LEU A 75 -2.36 -6.19 9.67
CA LEU A 75 -2.44 -5.32 10.85
C LEU A 75 -1.81 -3.95 10.57
N ARG A 76 -0.59 -3.91 10.03
CA ARG A 76 0.10 -2.65 9.69
C ARG A 76 -0.67 -1.84 8.65
N LEU A 77 -1.19 -2.49 7.61
CA LEU A 77 -1.92 -1.82 6.53
C LEU A 77 -3.27 -1.27 7.00
N SER A 78 -4.02 -2.00 7.83
CA SER A 78 -5.30 -1.51 8.36
C SER A 78 -5.12 -0.31 9.29
N ARG A 79 -4.05 -0.29 10.12
CA ARG A 79 -3.67 0.88 10.91
C ARG A 79 -3.31 2.07 10.01
N GLY A 80 -2.54 1.84 8.95
CA GLY A 80 -2.21 2.86 7.96
C GLY A 80 -3.46 3.48 7.32
N MET A 81 -4.47 2.66 7.01
CA MET A 81 -5.76 3.15 6.47
C MET A 81 -6.48 4.06 7.47
N THR A 82 -6.50 3.73 8.77
CA THR A 82 -7.07 4.63 9.79
C THR A 82 -6.37 5.99 9.79
N HIS A 83 -5.05 6.00 9.74
CA HIS A 83 -4.29 7.26 9.71
C HIS A 83 -4.58 8.07 8.45
N LYS A 84 -4.59 7.44 7.27
CA LYS A 84 -4.93 8.11 6.00
C LYS A 84 -6.34 8.70 6.02
N ASN A 85 -7.33 7.93 6.46
CA ASN A 85 -8.71 8.39 6.56
C ASN A 85 -8.87 9.54 7.56
N ASN A 86 -8.14 9.50 8.67
CA ASN A 86 -8.12 10.57 9.66
C ASN A 86 -7.51 11.87 9.11
N VAL A 87 -6.39 11.80 8.42
CA VAL A 87 -5.74 12.95 7.77
C VAL A 87 -6.65 13.54 6.69
N ALA A 88 -7.28 12.67 5.88
CA ALA A 88 -8.21 13.09 4.83
C ALA A 88 -9.58 13.57 5.38
N GLN A 89 -9.83 13.43 6.69
CA GLN A 89 -11.08 13.80 7.36
C GLN A 89 -12.34 13.16 6.73
N ILE A 90 -12.23 11.95 6.21
CA ILE A 90 -13.36 11.21 5.64
C ILE A 90 -14.05 10.36 6.71
N PRO A 91 -15.39 10.15 6.60
CA PRO A 91 -16.18 9.45 7.60
C PRO A 91 -16.08 7.92 7.48
N PHE A 92 -14.86 7.38 7.44
CA PHE A 92 -14.58 5.96 7.37
C PHE A 92 -13.53 5.54 8.40
N GLY A 93 -13.71 4.35 8.92
CA GLY A 93 -12.70 3.65 9.69
C GLY A 93 -11.59 3.08 8.81
N GLY A 94 -10.56 2.52 9.43
CA GLY A 94 -9.45 1.89 8.72
C GLY A 94 -9.50 0.37 8.80
N GLY A 95 -9.49 -0.28 7.64
CA GLY A 95 -9.41 -1.73 7.53
C GLY A 95 -8.49 -2.17 6.40
N LYS A 96 -8.18 -3.45 6.35
CA LYS A 96 -7.43 -4.09 5.27
C LYS A 96 -7.84 -5.54 5.13
N ALA A 97 -7.83 -6.02 3.88
CA ALA A 97 -7.93 -7.45 3.59
C ALA A 97 -6.67 -7.98 2.94
N ILE A 98 -6.36 -9.24 3.22
CA ILE A 98 -5.39 -10.02 2.44
C ILE A 98 -6.01 -11.35 2.04
N ILE A 99 -5.62 -11.83 0.86
CA ILE A 99 -5.84 -13.21 0.42
C ILE A 99 -4.45 -13.84 0.22
N PHE A 100 -4.22 -14.97 0.88
CA PHE A 100 -2.98 -15.74 0.71
C PHE A 100 -2.96 -16.36 -0.68
N LYS A 101 -1.96 -15.99 -1.48
CA LYS A 101 -1.80 -16.50 -2.84
C LYS A 101 -1.18 -17.90 -2.80
N GLU A 102 -2.00 -18.92 -2.60
CA GLU A 102 -1.60 -20.32 -2.67
C GLU A 102 -1.87 -20.94 -4.05
N SER A 103 -2.67 -20.27 -4.88
CA SER A 103 -3.04 -20.69 -6.24
C SER A 103 -3.25 -19.49 -7.16
N SER A 104 -3.60 -19.75 -8.41
CA SER A 104 -3.98 -18.70 -9.36
C SER A 104 -5.29 -18.04 -8.96
N LYS A 105 -5.39 -16.74 -9.17
CA LYS A 105 -6.63 -15.99 -8.99
C LYS A 105 -7.67 -16.47 -9.99
N SER A 106 -8.86 -16.80 -9.52
CA SER A 106 -9.97 -17.27 -10.33
C SER A 106 -11.29 -16.60 -9.96
N ASN A 107 -12.28 -16.63 -10.86
CA ASN A 107 -13.62 -16.12 -10.57
C ASN A 107 -14.28 -16.82 -9.37
N LEU A 108 -13.98 -18.10 -9.13
CA LEU A 108 -14.48 -18.82 -7.96
C LEU A 108 -13.86 -18.30 -6.67
N LEU A 109 -12.55 -18.01 -6.68
CA LEU A 109 -11.86 -17.40 -5.55
C LEU A 109 -12.44 -16.00 -5.24
N LEU A 110 -12.62 -15.16 -6.25
CA LEU A 110 -13.20 -13.83 -6.10
C LEU A 110 -14.66 -13.87 -5.61
N LYS A 111 -15.45 -14.83 -6.07
CA LYS A 111 -16.80 -15.05 -5.56
C LYS A 111 -16.80 -15.52 -4.11
N SER A 112 -15.86 -16.38 -3.72
CA SER A 112 -15.72 -16.82 -2.32
C SER A 112 -15.27 -15.65 -1.43
N TYR A 113 -14.42 -14.76 -1.94
CA TYR A 113 -14.06 -13.53 -1.26
C TYR A 113 -15.29 -12.62 -1.04
N ALA A 114 -16.18 -12.48 -2.04
CA ALA A 114 -17.44 -11.76 -1.87
C ALA A 114 -18.31 -12.36 -0.75
N ASN A 115 -18.38 -13.69 -0.65
CA ASN A 115 -19.08 -14.34 0.45
C ASN A 115 -18.46 -13.99 1.81
N PHE A 116 -17.12 -13.92 1.90
CA PHE A 116 -16.47 -13.45 3.12
C PHE A 116 -16.87 -12.02 3.49
N LEU A 117 -16.89 -11.10 2.53
CA LEU A 117 -17.32 -9.72 2.75
C LEU A 117 -18.78 -9.64 3.26
N ASN A 118 -19.67 -10.48 2.71
CA ASN A 118 -21.07 -10.54 3.16
C ASN A 118 -21.19 -11.02 4.62
N LEU A 119 -20.33 -11.94 5.08
CA LEU A 119 -20.29 -12.38 6.47
C LEU A 119 -19.84 -11.29 7.44
N LEU A 120 -19.19 -10.23 6.95
CA LEU A 120 -18.79 -9.08 7.75
C LEU A 120 -19.90 -8.01 7.87
N GLU A 121 -21.02 -8.17 7.17
CA GLU A 121 -22.24 -7.34 7.31
C GLU A 121 -21.97 -5.83 7.22
N GLY A 122 -21.06 -5.41 6.32
CA GLY A 122 -20.72 -4.00 6.11
C GLY A 122 -19.72 -3.41 7.10
N GLN A 123 -19.20 -4.18 8.05
CA GLN A 123 -18.12 -3.71 8.93
C GLN A 123 -16.84 -3.35 8.16
N TYR A 124 -16.64 -3.95 6.99
CA TYR A 124 -15.51 -3.69 6.11
C TYR A 124 -15.95 -3.53 4.65
N ILE A 125 -15.47 -2.45 4.01
CA ILE A 125 -15.68 -2.15 2.59
C ILE A 125 -14.35 -2.33 1.87
N SER A 126 -14.33 -3.25 0.89
CA SER A 126 -13.12 -3.62 0.18
C SER A 126 -12.89 -2.78 -1.08
N ALA A 127 -11.63 -2.51 -1.39
CA ALA A 127 -11.19 -1.87 -2.64
C ALA A 127 -10.04 -2.67 -3.28
N GLU A 128 -9.53 -2.19 -4.42
CA GLU A 128 -8.34 -2.76 -5.05
C GLU A 128 -7.08 -2.54 -4.22
N ASP A 129 -6.09 -3.42 -4.41
CA ASP A 129 -4.71 -3.31 -3.95
C ASP A 129 -3.84 -4.30 -4.74
N ILE A 130 -2.59 -4.49 -4.35
CA ILE A 130 -1.65 -5.39 -5.00
C ILE A 130 -2.28 -6.77 -5.28
N GLY A 131 -2.27 -7.17 -6.54
CA GLY A 131 -2.79 -8.46 -7.01
C GLY A 131 -4.31 -8.54 -7.18
N ILE A 132 -5.06 -7.53 -6.72
CA ILE A 132 -6.51 -7.37 -6.96
C ILE A 132 -6.73 -6.07 -7.72
N SER A 133 -7.19 -6.17 -8.96
CA SER A 133 -7.44 -5.03 -9.83
C SER A 133 -8.84 -4.46 -9.63
N LEU A 134 -9.07 -3.26 -10.18
CA LEU A 134 -10.41 -2.65 -10.23
C LEU A 134 -11.43 -3.54 -10.98
N GLU A 135 -10.98 -4.29 -12.00
CA GLU A 135 -11.82 -5.25 -12.72
C GLU A 135 -12.23 -6.43 -11.81
N ASP A 136 -11.30 -6.93 -10.99
CA ASP A 136 -11.61 -7.96 -9.98
C ASP A 136 -12.65 -7.44 -8.97
N ILE A 137 -12.50 -6.21 -8.47
CA ILE A 137 -13.46 -5.59 -7.55
C ILE A 137 -14.84 -5.42 -8.20
N ARG A 138 -14.88 -5.00 -9.47
CA ARG A 138 -16.15 -4.96 -10.25
C ARG A 138 -16.77 -6.34 -10.44
N PHE A 139 -15.96 -7.39 -10.54
CA PHE A 139 -16.47 -8.76 -10.54
C PHE A 139 -17.03 -9.14 -9.17
N VAL A 140 -16.32 -8.85 -8.07
CA VAL A 140 -16.75 -9.10 -6.69
C VAL A 140 -18.06 -8.36 -6.38
N LYS A 141 -18.23 -7.14 -6.88
CA LYS A 141 -19.46 -6.32 -6.74
C LYS A 141 -20.73 -7.00 -7.24
N LYS A 142 -20.62 -7.95 -8.16
CA LYS A 142 -21.78 -8.71 -8.63
C LYS A 142 -22.40 -9.63 -7.53
N TYR A 143 -21.67 -9.84 -6.42
CA TYR A 143 -22.04 -10.78 -5.35
C TYR A 143 -22.08 -10.15 -3.96
N THR A 144 -21.64 -8.87 -3.82
CA THR A 144 -21.68 -8.11 -2.57
C THR A 144 -21.74 -6.61 -2.86
N GLU A 145 -22.37 -5.84 -1.98
CA GLU A 145 -22.36 -4.37 -2.03
C GLU A 145 -21.17 -3.76 -1.27
N PHE A 146 -20.45 -4.54 -0.47
CA PHE A 146 -19.38 -4.09 0.43
C PHE A 146 -18.03 -3.93 -0.29
N VAL A 147 -18.06 -3.28 -1.45
CA VAL A 147 -16.86 -2.94 -2.23
C VAL A 147 -16.94 -1.53 -2.79
N PHE A 148 -15.77 -0.90 -2.94
CA PHE A 148 -15.60 0.40 -3.57
C PHE A 148 -14.92 0.22 -4.93
N ASP A 149 -15.65 0.45 -6.02
CA ASP A 149 -15.22 0.16 -7.41
C ASP A 149 -15.22 1.38 -8.34
N ASN A 150 -15.43 2.57 -7.79
CA ASN A 150 -15.79 3.72 -8.59
C ASN A 150 -14.59 4.47 -9.19
N ILE A 151 -13.39 4.32 -8.62
CA ILE A 151 -12.23 5.15 -8.98
C ILE A 151 -10.95 4.31 -8.94
N ASP A 152 -10.12 4.40 -10.00
CA ASP A 152 -8.72 4.01 -9.95
C ASP A 152 -7.96 5.01 -9.05
N PRO A 153 -7.41 4.59 -7.90
CA PRO A 153 -6.70 5.50 -6.99
C PRO A 153 -5.33 5.94 -7.52
N GLY A 154 -4.75 5.21 -8.49
CA GLY A 154 -3.40 5.47 -8.99
C GLY A 154 -3.14 6.91 -9.43
N PRO A 155 -3.95 7.50 -10.32
CA PRO A 155 -3.79 8.89 -10.75
C PRO A 155 -3.92 9.91 -9.61
N TYR A 156 -4.82 9.67 -8.65
CA TYR A 156 -5.02 10.57 -7.50
C TYR A 156 -3.85 10.47 -6.52
N THR A 157 -3.36 9.28 -6.26
CA THR A 157 -2.15 9.06 -5.45
C THR A 157 -0.94 9.74 -6.08
N ALA A 158 -0.74 9.58 -7.39
CA ALA A 158 0.35 10.25 -8.11
C ALA A 158 0.26 11.77 -8.00
N LYS A 159 -0.94 12.34 -8.10
CA LYS A 159 -1.19 13.78 -7.94
C LYS A 159 -0.93 14.24 -6.51
N GLY A 160 -1.30 13.45 -5.50
CA GLY A 160 -1.00 13.71 -4.10
C GLY A 160 0.50 13.78 -3.86
N ILE A 161 1.26 12.77 -4.31
CA ILE A 161 2.72 12.75 -4.20
C ILE A 161 3.35 13.96 -4.90
N TYR A 162 2.87 14.30 -6.11
CA TYR A 162 3.36 15.46 -6.85
C TYR A 162 3.23 16.75 -6.04
N TYR A 163 2.06 17.02 -5.44
CA TYR A 163 1.88 18.22 -4.62
C TYR A 163 2.75 18.20 -3.37
N VAL A 164 2.86 17.06 -2.70
CA VAL A 164 3.71 16.92 -1.51
C VAL A 164 5.17 17.19 -1.85
N ILE A 165 5.70 16.68 -2.96
CA ILE A 165 7.07 16.96 -3.41
C ILE A 165 7.25 18.44 -3.72
N LYS A 166 6.31 19.03 -4.46
CA LYS A 166 6.35 20.44 -4.84
C LYS A 166 6.39 21.36 -3.63
N GLU A 167 5.46 21.17 -2.70
CA GLU A 167 5.37 21.95 -1.47
C GLU A 167 6.59 21.73 -0.56
N ALA A 168 7.13 20.52 -0.48
CA ALA A 168 8.32 20.25 0.31
C ALA A 168 9.56 20.96 -0.26
N ILE A 169 9.74 20.97 -1.57
CA ILE A 169 10.86 21.70 -2.21
C ILE A 169 10.73 23.20 -1.97
N ASP A 170 9.54 23.78 -2.14
CA ASP A 170 9.31 25.19 -1.87
C ASP A 170 9.54 25.53 -0.40
N PHE A 171 8.92 24.77 0.53
CA PHE A 171 8.98 25.01 1.96
C PHE A 171 10.40 24.92 2.55
N TYR A 172 11.16 23.88 2.18
CA TYR A 172 12.46 23.63 2.79
C TYR A 172 13.61 24.33 2.08
N PHE A 173 13.49 24.60 0.78
CA PHE A 173 14.58 25.14 -0.02
C PHE A 173 14.26 26.48 -0.69
N SER A 174 13.00 26.94 -0.65
CA SER A 174 12.51 28.13 -1.38
C SER A 174 12.84 28.06 -2.87
N GLU A 175 12.66 26.88 -3.46
CA GLU A 175 12.99 26.58 -4.86
C GLU A 175 11.78 25.98 -5.59
N SER A 176 11.81 25.99 -6.93
CA SER A 176 10.80 25.33 -7.77
C SER A 176 11.23 23.90 -8.14
N LEU A 177 10.31 23.15 -8.77
CA LEU A 177 10.60 21.81 -9.33
C LEU A 177 11.57 21.86 -10.52
N THR A 178 11.74 23.03 -11.17
CA THR A 178 12.56 23.17 -12.37
C THR A 178 13.99 22.71 -12.11
N ASP A 179 14.50 21.84 -12.98
CA ASP A 179 15.83 21.22 -12.93
C ASP A 179 16.12 20.33 -11.71
N LYS A 180 15.16 20.12 -10.78
CA LYS A 180 15.32 19.18 -9.68
C LYS A 180 15.43 17.76 -10.19
N LYS A 181 16.39 17.02 -9.62
CA LYS A 181 16.55 15.59 -9.89
C LYS A 181 15.62 14.79 -8.98
N ILE A 182 14.68 14.07 -9.57
CA ILE A 182 13.73 13.24 -8.81
C ILE A 182 13.89 11.80 -9.25
N SER A 183 14.23 10.92 -8.31
CA SER A 183 14.39 9.50 -8.56
C SER A 183 13.13 8.74 -8.10
N ILE A 184 12.52 7.96 -9.01
CA ILE A 184 11.28 7.21 -8.76
C ILE A 184 11.57 5.72 -8.84
N GLN A 185 11.29 5.00 -7.76
CA GLN A 185 11.34 3.54 -7.72
C GLN A 185 9.95 2.94 -7.95
N GLY A 186 9.78 2.27 -9.08
CA GLY A 186 8.52 1.65 -9.50
C GLY A 186 7.81 2.43 -10.62
N ALA A 187 7.62 1.78 -11.76
CA ALA A 187 6.93 2.30 -12.95
C ALA A 187 5.51 1.70 -13.12
N GLY A 188 4.80 1.54 -12.01
CA GLY A 188 3.39 1.15 -11.99
C GLY A 188 2.46 2.32 -12.32
N SER A 189 1.15 2.16 -12.06
CA SER A 189 0.12 3.18 -12.30
C SER A 189 0.43 4.51 -11.61
N VAL A 190 0.95 4.46 -10.38
CA VAL A 190 1.34 5.65 -9.61
C VAL A 190 2.63 6.26 -10.15
N GLY A 191 3.72 5.47 -10.24
CA GLY A 191 5.04 6.00 -10.57
C GLY A 191 5.13 6.64 -11.96
N LYS A 192 4.50 6.05 -12.97
CA LYS A 192 4.44 6.65 -14.33
C LYS A 192 3.71 7.99 -14.34
N LYS A 193 2.54 8.06 -13.69
CA LYS A 193 1.76 9.29 -13.62
C LYS A 193 2.47 10.38 -12.82
N LEU A 194 3.14 10.00 -11.74
CA LEU A 194 3.99 10.92 -10.98
C LEU A 194 5.13 11.46 -11.83
N ALA A 195 5.82 10.58 -12.58
CA ALA A 195 6.90 10.98 -13.48
C ALA A 195 6.42 12.01 -14.52
N GLU A 196 5.25 11.78 -15.14
CA GLU A 196 4.63 12.70 -16.06
C GLU A 196 4.35 14.07 -15.42
N HIS A 197 3.73 14.11 -14.22
CA HIS A 197 3.43 15.36 -13.53
C HIS A 197 4.70 16.16 -13.21
N LEU A 198 5.71 15.51 -12.66
CA LEU A 198 6.97 16.16 -12.29
C LEU A 198 7.75 16.66 -13.51
N ALA A 199 7.84 15.84 -14.57
CA ALA A 199 8.52 16.20 -15.81
C ALA A 199 7.86 17.39 -16.51
N ASN A 200 6.52 17.45 -16.50
CA ASN A 200 5.75 18.55 -17.10
C ASN A 200 5.93 19.86 -16.32
N ASP A 201 6.28 19.82 -15.04
CA ASP A 201 6.60 21.00 -14.21
C ASP A 201 8.13 21.29 -14.18
N GLY A 202 8.87 20.71 -15.11
CA GLY A 202 10.28 21.02 -15.39
C GLY A 202 11.32 20.23 -14.58
N ALA A 203 10.91 19.23 -13.79
CA ALA A 203 11.84 18.36 -13.09
C ALA A 203 12.56 17.39 -14.04
N LYS A 204 13.77 16.99 -13.69
CA LYS A 204 14.54 15.89 -14.32
C LYS A 204 14.21 14.60 -13.56
N VAL A 205 13.45 13.73 -14.18
CA VAL A 205 12.94 12.51 -13.55
C VAL A 205 13.77 11.31 -13.98
N PHE A 206 14.16 10.50 -13.01
CA PHE A 206 14.88 9.24 -13.19
C PHE A 206 14.02 8.11 -12.63
N ILE A 207 13.60 7.16 -13.47
CA ILE A 207 12.66 6.11 -13.08
C ILE A 207 13.22 4.72 -13.31
N SER A 208 13.00 3.81 -12.35
CA SER A 208 13.36 2.39 -12.49
C SER A 208 12.19 1.47 -12.12
N ASP A 209 12.19 0.28 -12.70
CA ASP A 209 11.34 -0.85 -12.28
C ASP A 209 12.10 -2.16 -12.49
N ILE A 210 11.82 -3.16 -11.66
CA ILE A 210 12.38 -4.52 -11.82
C ILE A 210 11.86 -5.17 -13.11
N ASP A 211 10.62 -4.86 -13.50
CA ASP A 211 10.01 -5.24 -14.75
C ASP A 211 10.29 -4.16 -15.80
N LYS A 212 11.33 -4.39 -16.61
CA LYS A 212 11.77 -3.44 -17.63
C LYS A 212 10.71 -3.15 -18.69
N SER A 213 9.75 -4.04 -18.92
CA SER A 213 8.65 -3.82 -19.87
C SER A 213 7.76 -2.64 -19.47
N LYS A 214 7.69 -2.32 -18.17
CA LYS A 214 6.98 -1.15 -17.68
C LYS A 214 7.66 0.19 -18.02
N LEU A 215 8.93 0.17 -18.35
CA LEU A 215 9.68 1.36 -18.75
C LEU A 215 9.57 1.66 -20.25
N GLU A 216 9.03 0.71 -21.01
CA GLU A 216 8.78 0.91 -22.44
C GLU A 216 7.73 1.98 -22.68
N ASN A 217 7.85 2.70 -23.81
CA ASN A 217 6.94 3.76 -24.25
C ASN A 217 6.83 4.98 -23.29
N ILE A 218 7.86 5.24 -22.49
CA ILE A 218 8.01 6.52 -21.80
C ILE A 218 8.68 7.50 -22.79
N ASP A 219 7.87 8.36 -23.38
CA ASP A 219 8.31 9.35 -24.38
C ASP A 219 8.17 10.77 -23.81
N ASN A 220 9.14 11.14 -22.96
CA ASN A 220 9.23 12.49 -22.40
C ASN A 220 10.72 12.84 -22.23
N PRO A 221 11.23 13.93 -22.79
CA PRO A 221 12.66 14.29 -22.77
C PRO A 221 13.18 14.54 -21.34
N ASN A 222 12.32 14.85 -20.39
CA ASN A 222 12.68 15.06 -18.99
C ASN A 222 12.59 13.77 -18.14
N ILE A 223 12.25 12.61 -18.74
CA ILE A 223 12.19 11.33 -18.03
C ILE A 223 13.27 10.40 -18.58
N CYS A 224 14.18 9.95 -17.73
CA CYS A 224 15.23 9.00 -18.02
C CYS A 224 15.00 7.68 -17.28
N CYS A 225 14.97 6.58 -18.02
CA CYS A 225 14.92 5.24 -17.43
C CYS A 225 16.32 4.85 -16.95
N ILE A 226 16.42 4.40 -15.70
CA ILE A 226 17.66 3.97 -15.05
C ILE A 226 17.52 2.57 -14.46
N ASP A 227 18.64 1.93 -14.14
CA ASP A 227 18.62 0.58 -13.57
C ASP A 227 18.29 0.58 -12.08
N ASP A 228 18.85 1.50 -11.33
CA ASP A 228 18.66 1.60 -9.88
C ASP A 228 18.31 3.04 -9.48
N ALA A 229 17.06 3.24 -9.09
CA ALA A 229 16.60 4.52 -8.57
C ALA A 229 16.98 4.74 -7.10
N PHE A 230 17.27 3.68 -6.35
CA PHE A 230 17.46 3.76 -4.90
C PHE A 230 18.79 4.42 -4.53
N SER A 231 19.88 4.07 -5.20
CA SER A 231 21.21 4.63 -4.95
C SER A 231 21.54 5.87 -5.81
N PHE A 232 20.59 6.31 -6.65
CA PHE A 232 20.78 7.43 -7.56
C PHE A 232 20.89 8.77 -6.78
N ASP A 233 21.87 9.60 -7.17
CA ASP A 233 22.07 10.93 -6.60
C ASP A 233 20.98 11.90 -7.07
N CYS A 234 20.11 12.32 -6.15
CA CYS A 234 18.93 13.12 -6.46
C CYS A 234 18.54 14.11 -5.34
N ASP A 235 17.68 15.06 -5.66
CA ASP A 235 17.10 15.95 -4.67
C ASP A 235 15.97 15.25 -3.91
N VAL A 236 15.14 14.46 -4.62
CA VAL A 236 14.01 13.73 -4.05
C VAL A 236 14.05 12.27 -4.48
N PHE A 237 13.94 11.35 -3.53
CA PHE A 237 13.69 9.94 -3.79
C PHE A 237 12.19 9.63 -3.53
N SER A 238 11.53 9.05 -4.53
CA SER A 238 10.10 8.72 -4.48
C SER A 238 9.87 7.21 -4.61
N PRO A 239 9.71 6.49 -3.49
CA PRO A 239 9.34 5.07 -3.52
C PRO A 239 7.88 4.89 -3.93
N CYS A 240 7.64 4.26 -5.09
CA CYS A 240 6.31 3.96 -5.64
C CYS A 240 6.11 2.47 -5.93
N ALA A 241 6.96 1.60 -5.38
CA ALA A 241 6.88 0.14 -5.48
C ALA A 241 6.35 -0.48 -4.17
N LEU A 242 6.94 -1.60 -3.73
CA LEU A 242 6.58 -2.26 -2.47
C LEU A 242 7.11 -1.49 -1.25
N GLY A 243 6.42 -1.61 -0.12
CA GLY A 243 6.82 -1.00 1.16
C GLY A 243 7.95 -1.72 1.88
N ALA A 244 8.29 -1.24 3.10
CA ALA A 244 9.36 -1.75 3.97
C ALA A 244 10.76 -1.77 3.30
N ILE A 245 11.05 -0.76 2.48
CA ILE A 245 12.30 -0.66 1.73
C ILE A 245 13.42 0.00 2.52
N PHE A 246 13.09 0.74 3.59
CA PHE A 246 14.06 1.43 4.42
C PHE A 246 14.34 0.64 5.69
N ASP A 247 15.54 0.08 5.76
CA ASP A 247 16.16 -0.52 6.93
C ASP A 247 17.51 0.16 7.23
N LYS A 248 18.17 -0.22 8.34
CA LYS A 248 19.46 0.36 8.76
C LYS A 248 20.59 0.17 7.75
N SER A 249 20.49 -0.79 6.85
CA SER A 249 21.50 -1.03 5.82
C SER A 249 21.20 -0.23 4.55
N SER A 250 19.94 -0.28 4.08
CA SER A 250 19.51 0.34 2.84
C SER A 250 19.58 1.86 2.89
N ILE A 251 19.23 2.49 4.01
CA ILE A 251 19.31 3.95 4.13
C ILE A 251 20.71 4.52 3.94
N LYS A 252 21.78 3.72 4.15
CA LYS A 252 23.18 4.18 3.97
C LYS A 252 23.53 4.51 2.53
N SER A 253 22.89 3.87 1.58
CA SER A 253 23.09 4.09 0.14
C SER A 253 22.24 5.21 -0.45
N LEU A 254 21.27 5.74 0.31
CA LEU A 254 20.47 6.87 -0.14
C LEU A 254 21.32 8.14 -0.27
N ASN A 255 21.18 8.82 -1.39
CA ASN A 255 21.78 10.12 -1.64
C ASN A 255 20.70 11.09 -2.13
N CYS A 256 19.84 11.54 -1.20
CA CYS A 256 18.75 12.46 -1.45
C CYS A 256 18.55 13.41 -0.28
N LYS A 257 17.82 14.50 -0.50
CA LYS A 257 17.44 15.48 0.54
C LYS A 257 16.05 15.21 1.08
N ILE A 258 15.14 14.71 0.23
CA ILE A 258 13.74 14.46 0.57
C ILE A 258 13.38 13.04 0.16
N ILE A 259 12.57 12.38 0.99
CA ILE A 259 11.87 11.15 0.65
C ILE A 259 10.37 11.44 0.69
N ALA A 260 9.67 11.25 -0.44
CA ALA A 260 8.22 11.35 -0.55
C ALA A 260 7.69 10.41 -1.64
N GLY A 261 6.86 9.44 -1.30
CA GLY A 261 6.38 8.47 -2.29
C GLY A 261 5.20 7.62 -1.81
N GLY A 262 4.55 6.93 -2.75
CA GLY A 262 3.30 6.22 -2.53
C GLY A 262 3.42 4.78 -2.03
N ALA A 263 4.63 4.27 -1.81
CA ALA A 263 4.79 2.94 -1.21
C ALA A 263 4.25 2.92 0.23
N ASN A 264 3.41 1.94 0.55
CA ASN A 264 2.85 1.82 1.89
C ASN A 264 3.90 1.31 2.89
N ASN A 265 3.85 1.80 4.15
CA ASN A 265 4.71 1.32 5.24
C ASN A 265 6.19 1.27 4.83
N GLN A 266 6.72 2.38 4.36
CA GLN A 266 8.06 2.48 3.75
C GLN A 266 9.18 2.09 4.71
N LEU A 267 9.04 2.40 6.01
CA LEU A 267 10.01 2.07 7.05
C LEU A 267 9.81 0.64 7.54
N GLN A 268 10.89 -0.11 7.71
CA GLN A 268 10.86 -1.44 8.32
C GLN A 268 10.38 -1.35 9.78
N ASP A 269 10.87 -0.35 10.51
CA ASP A 269 10.38 0.04 11.83
C ASP A 269 10.48 1.57 12.02
N SER A 270 9.80 2.10 13.04
CA SER A 270 9.71 3.54 13.27
C SER A 270 11.04 4.20 13.66
N SER A 271 12.04 3.46 14.16
CA SER A 271 13.34 4.02 14.54
C SER A 271 14.13 4.51 13.32
N ILE A 272 13.86 3.95 12.14
CA ILE A 272 14.49 4.37 10.88
C ILE A 272 14.22 5.85 10.57
N ALA A 273 13.09 6.40 11.03
CA ALA A 273 12.81 7.83 10.86
C ALA A 273 13.85 8.71 11.57
N ASN A 274 14.33 8.30 12.75
CA ASN A 274 15.39 9.01 13.46
C ASN A 274 16.72 8.92 12.71
N ASP A 275 17.05 7.72 12.20
CA ASP A 275 18.28 7.51 11.41
C ASP A 275 18.29 8.37 10.13
N LEU A 276 17.14 8.56 9.47
CA LEU A 276 17.00 9.47 8.33
C LEU A 276 17.15 10.94 8.74
N HIS A 277 16.54 11.33 9.87
CA HIS A 277 16.66 12.67 10.42
C HIS A 277 18.11 13.03 10.76
N ASP A 278 18.84 12.12 11.42
CA ASP A 278 20.25 12.30 11.80
C ASP A 278 21.16 12.48 10.55
N ARG A 279 20.73 11.95 9.40
CA ARG A 279 21.39 12.16 8.11
C ARG A 279 20.96 13.45 7.39
N GLY A 280 20.06 14.24 7.97
CA GLY A 280 19.51 15.45 7.37
C GLY A 280 18.55 15.18 6.20
N ILE A 281 17.98 13.97 6.11
CA ILE A 281 17.01 13.61 5.09
C ILE A 281 15.60 13.91 5.60
N ILE A 282 14.85 14.71 4.87
CA ILE A 282 13.45 15.03 5.16
C ILE A 282 12.59 13.84 4.72
N TYR A 283 11.99 13.14 5.68
CA TYR A 283 11.09 12.02 5.40
C TYR A 283 9.64 12.45 5.52
N ILE A 284 8.89 12.32 4.43
CA ILE A 284 7.44 12.57 4.40
C ILE A 284 6.71 11.24 4.41
N PRO A 285 6.00 10.91 5.51
CA PRO A 285 5.29 9.64 5.63
C PRO A 285 4.21 9.45 4.57
N ASP A 286 4.04 8.22 4.10
CA ASP A 286 3.03 7.83 3.10
C ASP A 286 1.58 8.10 3.55
N ILE A 287 1.34 8.26 4.85
CA ILE A 287 0.01 8.61 5.38
C ILE A 287 -0.42 10.05 5.05
N LEU A 288 0.49 10.91 4.62
CA LEU A 288 0.22 12.30 4.21
C LEU A 288 -0.04 12.42 2.69
N ILE A 289 -0.06 11.29 1.98
CA ILE A 289 -0.15 11.21 0.51
C ILE A 289 -1.47 10.62 0.07
#